data_6359fe2255c9d3fff63a4ffd799ccf24
#
_entry.id   6359fe2255c9d3fff63a4ffd799ccf24
#
_cell.length_a   1.000
_cell.length_b   1.000
_cell.length_c   1.000
_cell.angle_alpha   90.00
_cell.angle_beta   90.00
_cell.angle_gamma   90.00
#
_symmetry.space_group_name_H-M   'P 1'
#
loop_
_entity.id
_entity.type
_entity.pdbx_description
1 polymer ?
#
loop_
_entity_poly.entity_id
_entity_poly.type
_entity_poly.pdbx_seq_one_letter_code
_entity_poly.pdbx_strand_id
1 'polypeptide(L)'
;MEEEALGQGSIAGKGAPRNTASLIQYAQDHFDAAHFQGLMAIYGRPLADRAVALTHDLGRRVVDFVRCSYLGLDNHPRIVAGAVEAMKEYGALHWSCARTRLNFSILGDLEAALSELFDARVITYTTVLAANMGALPLIASGHLTGGVKPLMVFDRLAHATLAFHKGTIAAETRVETIAHNDLEALEMLCRTNGSVAFVCDGVYSMGGSADLARLRRLQERYGLFLYIDDAHGVSIFGKHGKGFARSQMSGPLGERTIVAASLGKGFGASGGLIMLGTARQEELFRRFAVAHAFSASLNVAAIGAARASQQLHLTEELPELQQRLRSRTALFDSLVPTEQQGSPLPIRTVEIGDEMTAIGAARALLDRGFYTSAIFFPTVARGRAGLRLCPTAGHSEDDIRGLGIAIQDVLKEISAR
;
A
#
# COMPACT_ATOMS: atom_id res chain seq x y z
N MET A 1 40.66 -2.74 5.14
CA MET A 1 40.25 -3.93 4.36
C MET A 1 39.05 -4.69 4.99
N GLU A 2 38.43 -4.19 6.08
CA GLU A 2 37.20 -4.74 6.67
C GLU A 2 35.93 -3.95 6.30
N GLU A 3 36.05 -2.74 5.80
CA GLU A 3 34.89 -1.90 5.45
C GLU A 3 34.25 -2.20 4.07
N GLU A 4 35.00 -2.78 3.12
CA GLU A 4 34.47 -3.16 1.81
C GLU A 4 33.62 -4.45 1.83
N ALA A 5 33.75 -5.28 2.86
CA ALA A 5 32.98 -6.52 3.01
C ALA A 5 31.55 -6.29 3.51
N LEU A 6 31.22 -5.14 4.06
CA LEU A 6 29.89 -4.83 4.63
C LEU A 6 28.97 -4.10 3.63
N GLY A 7 29.50 -3.59 2.54
CA GLY A 7 28.73 -2.87 1.49
C GLY A 7 27.94 -3.77 0.53
N GLN A 8 28.23 -5.07 0.49
CA GLN A 8 27.53 -6.09 -0.28
C GLN A 8 27.07 -7.25 0.60
N GLY A 9 26.87 -7.01 1.86
CA GLY A 9 26.33 -7.99 2.81
C GLY A 9 24.99 -8.50 2.30
N SER A 10 25.07 -9.60 1.58
CA SER A 10 24.05 -10.42 1.00
C SER A 10 22.92 -10.71 2.01
N ILE A 11 21.95 -9.78 2.08
CA ILE A 11 20.58 -10.13 2.47
C ILE A 11 19.92 -10.91 1.29
N ALA A 12 20.66 -11.16 0.23
CA ALA A 12 20.30 -12.00 -0.91
C ALA A 12 20.75 -13.45 -0.71
N GLY A 13 20.62 -13.98 0.47
CA GLY A 13 20.53 -15.43 0.70
C GLY A 13 19.19 -15.89 0.17
N LYS A 14 19.20 -16.83 -0.76
CA LYS A 14 18.04 -17.48 -1.36
C LYS A 14 16.90 -17.66 -0.33
N GLY A 15 15.82 -16.88 -0.44
CA GLY A 15 14.63 -17.03 0.40
C GLY A 15 14.77 -16.73 1.91
N ALA A 16 15.86 -16.12 2.37
CA ALA A 16 16.05 -15.83 3.78
C ALA A 16 14.94 -14.92 4.33
N PRO A 17 14.32 -15.26 5.47
CA PRO A 17 13.32 -14.43 6.11
C PRO A 17 13.93 -13.08 6.54
N ARG A 18 13.07 -12.04 6.70
CA ARG A 18 13.50 -10.75 7.23
C ARG A 18 14.23 -10.94 8.57
N ASN A 19 15.49 -10.54 8.65
CA ASN A 19 16.27 -10.62 9.87
C ASN A 19 15.95 -9.41 10.78
N THR A 20 15.04 -9.58 11.71
CA THR A 20 14.60 -8.53 12.64
C THR A 20 15.72 -8.05 13.55
N ALA A 21 16.61 -8.93 13.99
CA ALA A 21 17.75 -8.56 14.85
C ALA A 21 18.71 -7.61 14.11
N SER A 22 19.09 -7.95 12.88
CA SER A 22 19.90 -7.06 12.04
C SER A 22 19.20 -5.74 11.75
N LEU A 23 17.88 -5.77 11.52
CA LEU A 23 17.11 -4.54 11.30
C LEU A 23 17.20 -3.61 12.52
N ILE A 24 16.99 -4.14 13.72
CA ILE A 24 17.11 -3.38 14.97
C ILE A 24 18.53 -2.81 15.09
N GLN A 25 19.56 -3.67 14.97
CA GLN A 25 20.95 -3.28 15.09
C GLN A 25 21.33 -2.09 14.17
N TYR A 26 20.81 -2.06 12.93
CA TYR A 26 21.22 -1.06 11.95
C TYR A 26 20.32 0.18 11.87
N ALA A 27 19.12 0.13 12.42
CA ALA A 27 18.15 1.23 12.27
C ALA A 27 17.74 1.85 13.61
N GLN A 28 18.07 1.24 14.75
CA GLN A 28 17.60 1.68 16.06
C GLN A 28 17.92 3.16 16.32
N ASP A 29 19.15 3.60 16.09
CA ASP A 29 19.58 4.98 16.39
C ASP A 29 18.75 6.03 15.62
N HIS A 30 18.40 5.74 14.37
CA HIS A 30 17.57 6.65 13.55
C HIS A 30 16.11 6.63 14.01
N PHE A 31 15.59 5.46 14.40
CA PHE A 31 14.25 5.37 14.99
C PHE A 31 14.18 6.08 16.34
N ASP A 32 15.18 5.93 17.18
CA ASP A 32 15.27 6.61 18.49
C ASP A 32 15.37 8.13 18.30
N ALA A 33 16.19 8.59 17.34
CA ALA A 33 16.28 10.02 17.00
C ALA A 33 14.94 10.58 16.49
N ALA A 34 14.27 9.88 15.56
CA ALA A 34 12.98 10.31 15.05
C ALA A 34 11.89 10.32 16.14
N HIS A 35 11.93 9.35 17.05
CA HIS A 35 11.03 9.31 18.22
C HIS A 35 11.31 10.45 19.18
N PHE A 36 12.58 10.68 19.53
CA PHE A 36 13.01 11.78 20.42
C PHE A 36 12.62 13.17 19.84
N GLN A 37 12.72 13.33 18.51
CA GLN A 37 12.29 14.53 17.80
C GLN A 37 10.75 14.69 17.73
N GLY A 38 9.98 13.74 18.28
CA GLY A 38 8.52 13.79 18.25
C GLY A 38 7.92 13.64 16.85
N LEU A 39 8.59 12.84 15.99
CA LEU A 39 8.15 12.56 14.62
C LEU A 39 7.45 11.19 14.49
N MET A 40 7.52 10.36 15.52
CA MET A 40 6.95 9.02 15.55
C MET A 40 5.99 8.88 16.74
N ALA A 41 5.00 7.97 16.60
CA ALA A 41 3.97 7.73 17.62
C ALA A 41 3.20 9.02 18.02
N ILE A 42 2.92 9.86 17.04
CA ILE A 42 2.20 11.13 17.24
C ILE A 42 0.69 10.85 17.34
N TYR A 43 0.05 11.50 18.29
CA TYR A 43 -1.40 11.43 18.48
C TYR A 43 -2.03 12.80 18.23
N GLY A 44 -3.19 12.80 17.57
CA GLY A 44 -3.89 14.04 17.26
C GLY A 44 -5.38 13.84 16.99
N ARG A 45 -6.12 14.93 17.01
CA ARG A 45 -7.53 14.98 16.63
C ARG A 45 -7.66 15.58 15.23
N PRO A 46 -8.41 14.93 14.32
CA PRO A 46 -8.65 15.49 13.00
C PRO A 46 -9.43 16.80 13.11
N LEU A 47 -9.04 17.77 12.32
CA LEU A 47 -9.75 19.02 12.07
C LEU A 47 -10.22 19.03 10.60
N ALA A 48 -10.82 20.15 10.15
CA ALA A 48 -11.12 20.34 8.74
C ALA A 48 -9.84 20.45 7.88
N ASP A 49 -9.99 20.29 6.58
CA ASP A 49 -8.95 20.60 5.57
C ASP A 49 -7.59 19.94 5.82
N ARG A 50 -7.59 18.63 6.12
CA ARG A 50 -6.37 17.81 6.36
C ARG A 50 -5.55 18.27 7.57
N ALA A 51 -6.03 19.22 8.36
CA ALA A 51 -5.38 19.65 9.58
C ALA A 51 -5.62 18.64 10.72
N VAL A 52 -4.65 18.61 11.65
CA VAL A 52 -4.67 17.78 12.87
C VAL A 52 -4.25 18.64 14.04
N ALA A 53 -4.99 18.60 15.15
CA ALA A 53 -4.55 19.15 16.41
C ALA A 53 -3.77 18.08 17.18
N LEU A 54 -2.47 18.29 17.43
CA LEU A 54 -1.63 17.36 18.18
C LEU A 54 -2.01 17.35 19.65
N THR A 55 -2.14 16.16 20.26
CA THR A 55 -2.60 16.04 21.64
C THR A 55 -1.52 16.29 22.69
N HIS A 56 -0.27 16.03 22.36
CA HIS A 56 0.87 16.18 23.28
C HIS A 56 1.62 17.51 23.14
N ASP A 57 1.21 18.38 22.19
CA ASP A 57 1.79 19.70 21.97
C ASP A 57 0.69 20.78 22.05
N LEU A 58 -0.01 20.84 23.20
CA LEU A 58 -1.01 21.87 23.56
C LEU A 58 -2.02 22.21 22.44
N GLY A 59 -2.38 21.22 21.63
CA GLY A 59 -3.33 21.39 20.51
C GLY A 59 -2.73 22.06 19.27
N ARG A 60 -1.41 22.06 19.11
CA ARG A 60 -0.73 22.58 17.92
C ARG A 60 -1.39 22.04 16.65
N ARG A 61 -1.79 22.95 15.77
CA ARG A 61 -2.37 22.59 14.46
C ARG A 61 -1.26 22.34 13.46
N VAL A 62 -1.32 21.21 12.78
CA VAL A 62 -0.44 20.85 11.66
C VAL A 62 -1.26 20.37 10.46
N VAL A 63 -0.76 20.59 9.25
CA VAL A 63 -1.32 19.99 8.03
C VAL A 63 -0.61 18.66 7.77
N ASP A 64 -1.38 17.59 7.58
CA ASP A 64 -0.87 16.23 7.49
C ASP A 64 -0.66 15.78 6.05
N PHE A 65 0.59 15.62 5.65
CA PHE A 65 1.02 15.09 4.36
C PHE A 65 1.52 13.64 4.42
N VAL A 66 1.26 12.91 5.52
CA VAL A 66 1.75 11.53 5.70
C VAL A 66 0.69 10.49 5.34
N ARG A 67 -0.59 10.77 5.66
CA ARG A 67 -1.68 9.83 5.40
C ARG A 67 -1.86 9.53 3.91
N CYS A 68 -1.97 8.25 3.57
CA CYS A 68 -2.20 7.77 2.21
C CYS A 68 -3.69 7.77 1.81
N SER A 69 -4.48 8.71 2.30
CA SER A 69 -5.92 8.78 1.97
C SER A 69 -6.22 9.50 0.65
N TYR A 70 -5.26 9.70 -0.16
CA TYR A 70 -5.20 10.32 -1.50
C TYR A 70 -6.39 11.16 -1.95
N LEU A 71 -7.62 10.59 -1.92
CA LEU A 71 -8.85 11.29 -2.30
C LEU A 71 -9.48 12.09 -1.14
N GLY A 72 -8.94 11.96 0.09
CA GLY A 72 -9.49 12.62 1.28
C GLY A 72 -10.81 12.00 1.76
N LEU A 73 -11.09 10.75 1.40
CA LEU A 73 -12.33 10.06 1.75
C LEU A 73 -12.36 9.50 3.18
N ASP A 74 -11.26 9.51 3.89
CA ASP A 74 -11.11 8.99 5.25
C ASP A 74 -11.95 9.73 6.33
N ASN A 75 -12.45 10.91 6.02
CA ASN A 75 -13.37 11.69 6.85
C ASN A 75 -14.64 12.13 6.10
N HIS A 76 -14.95 11.49 4.98
CA HIS A 76 -16.10 11.84 4.16
C HIS A 76 -17.43 11.58 4.92
N PRO A 77 -18.36 12.57 5.01
CA PRO A 77 -19.56 12.44 5.84
C PRO A 77 -20.44 11.23 5.51
N ARG A 78 -20.60 10.91 4.21
CA ARG A 78 -21.39 9.73 3.78
C ARG A 78 -20.76 8.41 4.22
N ILE A 79 -19.43 8.32 4.20
CA ILE A 79 -18.70 7.11 4.61
C ILE A 79 -18.81 6.93 6.13
N VAL A 80 -18.63 8.01 6.89
CA VAL A 80 -18.82 8.00 8.35
C VAL A 80 -20.26 7.66 8.72
N ALA A 81 -21.26 8.24 8.04
CA ALA A 81 -22.68 7.92 8.25
C ALA A 81 -22.96 6.45 7.98
N GLY A 82 -22.46 5.87 6.89
CA GLY A 82 -22.62 4.45 6.58
C GLY A 82 -22.08 3.51 7.68
N ALA A 83 -20.95 3.87 8.30
CA ALA A 83 -20.44 3.13 9.45
C ALA A 83 -21.40 3.19 10.66
N VAL A 84 -21.91 4.37 10.97
CA VAL A 84 -22.84 4.59 12.10
C VAL A 84 -24.16 3.87 11.88
N GLU A 85 -24.72 3.95 10.68
CA GLU A 85 -25.98 3.29 10.30
C GLU A 85 -25.88 1.77 10.41
N ALA A 86 -24.82 1.18 9.87
CA ALA A 86 -24.60 -0.26 9.99
C ALA A 86 -24.48 -0.71 11.45
N MET A 87 -23.77 0.04 12.30
CA MET A 87 -23.68 -0.28 13.73
C MET A 87 -25.05 -0.21 14.43
N LYS A 88 -25.89 0.76 14.09
CA LYS A 88 -27.24 0.89 14.64
C LYS A 88 -28.15 -0.25 14.20
N GLU A 89 -28.09 -0.63 12.93
CA GLU A 89 -28.94 -1.69 12.35
C GLU A 89 -28.59 -3.07 12.92
N TYR A 90 -27.31 -3.41 13.00
CA TYR A 90 -26.87 -4.74 13.41
C TYR A 90 -26.66 -4.89 14.93
N GLY A 91 -26.53 -3.81 15.67
CA GLY A 91 -26.40 -3.82 17.14
C GLY A 91 -25.18 -4.54 17.68
N ALA A 92 -24.19 -4.85 16.83
CA ALA A 92 -23.00 -5.61 17.18
C ALA A 92 -21.79 -5.21 16.32
N LEU A 93 -20.58 -5.43 16.82
CA LEU A 93 -19.36 -5.17 16.06
C LEU A 93 -18.84 -6.40 15.33
N HIS A 94 -18.88 -7.56 15.99
CA HIS A 94 -18.42 -8.84 15.48
C HIS A 94 -19.35 -9.97 15.92
N TRP A 95 -19.47 -11.02 15.10
CA TRP A 95 -20.17 -12.25 15.47
C TRP A 95 -19.25 -13.46 15.55
N SER A 96 -18.31 -13.60 14.63
CA SER A 96 -17.52 -14.81 14.50
C SER A 96 -16.03 -14.52 14.45
N CYS A 97 -15.26 -15.40 15.08
CA CYS A 97 -13.81 -15.38 15.00
C CYS A 97 -13.25 -16.03 13.72
N ALA A 98 -14.12 -16.56 12.85
CA ALA A 98 -13.73 -17.19 11.59
C ALA A 98 -14.84 -17.03 10.55
N ARG A 99 -14.44 -16.74 9.32
CA ARG A 99 -15.37 -16.48 8.21
C ARG A 99 -16.01 -17.75 7.65
N THR A 100 -15.52 -18.91 8.01
CA THR A 100 -16.14 -20.21 7.70
C THR A 100 -17.38 -20.52 8.52
N ARG A 101 -17.75 -19.62 9.45
CA ARG A 101 -18.92 -19.76 10.32
C ARG A 101 -20.02 -18.77 9.92
N LEU A 102 -20.90 -18.43 10.87
CA LEU A 102 -21.94 -17.43 10.65
C LEU A 102 -21.35 -16.03 10.49
N ASN A 103 -21.71 -15.35 9.43
CA ASN A 103 -21.30 -13.98 9.13
C ASN A 103 -22.51 -13.05 9.05
N PHE A 104 -22.30 -11.75 9.17
CA PHE A 104 -23.33 -10.76 8.89
C PHE A 104 -23.74 -10.78 7.41
N SER A 105 -25.03 -10.65 7.10
CA SER A 105 -25.51 -10.59 5.71
C SER A 105 -24.89 -9.41 4.93
N ILE A 106 -24.77 -8.25 5.57
CA ILE A 106 -24.15 -7.05 4.99
C ILE A 106 -22.71 -7.28 4.48
N LEU A 107 -22.00 -8.28 5.02
CA LEU A 107 -20.67 -8.63 4.53
C LEU A 107 -20.75 -9.29 3.14
N GLY A 108 -21.70 -10.19 2.95
CA GLY A 108 -21.96 -10.80 1.64
C GLY A 108 -22.38 -9.76 0.60
N ASP A 109 -23.26 -8.83 1.00
CA ASP A 109 -23.71 -7.73 0.14
C ASP A 109 -22.55 -6.79 -0.23
N LEU A 110 -21.63 -6.51 0.71
CA LEU A 110 -20.43 -5.73 0.43
C LEU A 110 -19.53 -6.44 -0.59
N GLU A 111 -19.24 -7.73 -0.40
CA GLU A 111 -18.38 -8.49 -1.32
C GLU A 111 -19.00 -8.62 -2.71
N ALA A 112 -20.33 -8.74 -2.81
CA ALA A 112 -21.05 -8.71 -4.08
C ALA A 112 -20.91 -7.34 -4.78
N ALA A 113 -21.18 -6.25 -4.06
CA ALA A 113 -21.06 -4.88 -4.59
C ALA A 113 -19.61 -4.51 -5.01
N LEU A 114 -18.61 -4.96 -4.25
CA LEU A 114 -17.21 -4.78 -4.62
C LEU A 114 -16.83 -5.67 -5.82
N SER A 115 -17.43 -6.86 -5.94
CA SER A 115 -17.20 -7.73 -7.10
C SER A 115 -17.72 -7.10 -8.38
N GLU A 116 -18.87 -6.45 -8.36
CA GLU A 116 -19.40 -5.66 -9.47
C GLU A 116 -18.51 -4.45 -9.78
N LEU A 117 -18.11 -3.68 -8.75
CA LEU A 117 -17.29 -2.49 -8.91
C LEU A 117 -15.95 -2.82 -9.60
N PHE A 118 -15.27 -3.88 -9.16
CA PHE A 118 -13.96 -4.28 -9.67
C PHE A 118 -14.02 -5.24 -10.85
N ASP A 119 -15.22 -5.71 -11.22
CA ASP A 119 -15.41 -6.74 -12.26
C ASP A 119 -14.47 -7.94 -11.98
N ALA A 120 -14.58 -8.49 -10.77
CA ALA A 120 -13.76 -9.57 -10.24
C ALA A 120 -14.51 -10.25 -9.09
N ARG A 121 -14.09 -11.43 -8.64
CA ARG A 121 -14.60 -12.04 -7.42
C ARG A 121 -13.84 -11.49 -6.23
N VAL A 122 -14.53 -10.83 -5.32
CA VAL A 122 -13.89 -10.14 -4.19
C VAL A 122 -14.10 -10.89 -2.88
N ILE A 123 -13.01 -11.04 -2.12
CA ILE A 123 -13.04 -11.44 -0.71
C ILE A 123 -12.39 -10.33 0.11
N THR A 124 -13.06 -9.87 1.17
CA THR A 124 -12.55 -8.84 2.06
C THR A 124 -11.78 -9.42 3.24
N TYR A 125 -10.85 -8.65 3.78
CA TYR A 125 -10.01 -8.97 4.93
C TYR A 125 -9.89 -7.77 5.85
N THR A 126 -9.52 -7.99 7.11
CA THR A 126 -9.28 -6.90 8.08
C THR A 126 -8.17 -5.95 7.65
N THR A 127 -7.17 -6.44 6.93
CA THR A 127 -6.05 -5.67 6.37
C THR A 127 -5.53 -6.32 5.09
N VAL A 128 -4.73 -5.60 4.30
CA VAL A 128 -4.00 -6.19 3.16
C VAL A 128 -2.97 -7.22 3.64
N LEU A 129 -2.36 -7.01 4.83
CA LEU A 129 -1.47 -8.01 5.42
C LEU A 129 -2.18 -9.37 5.62
N ALA A 130 -3.42 -9.34 6.13
CA ALA A 130 -4.24 -10.55 6.27
C ALA A 130 -4.60 -11.18 4.91
N ALA A 131 -4.88 -10.35 3.90
CA ALA A 131 -5.09 -10.82 2.53
C ALA A 131 -3.84 -11.53 1.99
N ASN A 132 -2.65 -10.92 2.14
CA ASN A 132 -1.36 -11.47 1.73
C ASN A 132 -1.05 -12.79 2.47
N MET A 133 -1.32 -12.84 3.79
CA MET A 133 -1.18 -14.06 4.61
C MET A 133 -2.04 -15.22 4.09
N GLY A 134 -3.23 -14.93 3.59
CA GLY A 134 -4.10 -15.94 2.99
C GLY A 134 -3.68 -16.35 1.60
N ALA A 135 -3.22 -15.40 0.78
CA ALA A 135 -2.97 -15.60 -0.64
C ALA A 135 -1.65 -16.31 -0.95
N LEU A 136 -0.56 -15.83 -0.36
CA LEU A 136 0.77 -16.27 -0.78
C LEU A 136 1.05 -17.77 -0.51
N PRO A 137 0.65 -18.37 0.64
CA PRO A 137 0.77 -19.81 0.83
C PRO A 137 -0.10 -20.63 -0.13
N LEU A 138 -1.31 -20.16 -0.47
CA LEU A 138 -2.16 -20.84 -1.46
C LEU A 138 -1.53 -20.87 -2.86
N ILE A 139 -0.87 -19.79 -3.27
CA ILE A 139 -0.13 -19.76 -4.54
C ILE A 139 1.05 -20.75 -4.47
N ALA A 140 1.85 -20.68 -3.39
CA ALA A 140 3.03 -21.52 -3.17
C ALA A 140 2.69 -23.01 -3.14
N SER A 141 1.49 -23.39 -2.68
CA SER A 141 1.04 -24.79 -2.60
C SER A 141 0.86 -25.46 -3.97
N GLY A 142 0.79 -24.69 -5.06
CA GLY A 142 0.57 -25.20 -6.41
C GLY A 142 -0.90 -25.36 -6.82
N HIS A 143 -1.86 -25.27 -5.89
CA HIS A 143 -3.27 -25.47 -6.21
C HIS A 143 -3.88 -24.38 -7.11
N LEU A 144 -3.23 -23.21 -7.19
CA LEU A 144 -3.59 -22.10 -8.09
C LEU A 144 -2.78 -22.10 -9.39
N THR A 145 -1.77 -22.96 -9.51
CA THR A 145 -0.84 -23.02 -10.64
C THR A 145 -0.85 -24.39 -11.35
N GLY A 146 -2.04 -25.01 -11.42
CA GLY A 146 -2.23 -26.28 -12.15
C GLY A 146 -1.67 -27.50 -11.44
N GLY A 147 -1.50 -27.47 -10.13
CA GLY A 147 -0.97 -28.57 -9.31
C GLY A 147 0.56 -28.59 -9.22
N VAL A 148 1.25 -27.65 -9.86
CA VAL A 148 2.72 -27.53 -9.81
C VAL A 148 3.10 -26.40 -8.87
N LYS A 149 3.91 -26.69 -7.85
CA LYS A 149 4.43 -25.64 -6.95
C LYS A 149 5.31 -24.67 -7.75
N PRO A 150 4.97 -23.37 -7.81
CA PRO A 150 5.73 -22.42 -8.61
C PRO A 150 7.02 -22.00 -7.90
N LEU A 151 8.03 -21.57 -8.65
CA LEU A 151 9.06 -20.70 -8.13
C LEU A 151 8.41 -19.35 -7.78
N MET A 152 8.45 -18.97 -6.50
CA MET A 152 7.92 -17.68 -6.04
C MET A 152 8.99 -16.61 -6.18
N VAL A 153 8.80 -15.64 -7.07
CA VAL A 153 9.73 -14.54 -7.35
C VAL A 153 9.16 -13.25 -6.80
N PHE A 154 9.94 -12.52 -6.02
CA PHE A 154 9.55 -11.25 -5.42
C PHE A 154 10.34 -10.09 -6.05
N ASP A 155 9.65 -9.01 -6.37
CA ASP A 155 10.31 -7.73 -6.59
C ASP A 155 11.01 -7.28 -5.29
N ARG A 156 12.23 -6.74 -5.41
CA ARG A 156 13.00 -6.28 -4.23
C ARG A 156 12.29 -5.19 -3.44
N LEU A 157 11.52 -4.32 -4.10
CA LEU A 157 10.78 -3.23 -3.48
C LEU A 157 9.34 -3.61 -3.11
N ALA A 158 8.94 -4.88 -3.30
CA ALA A 158 7.64 -5.34 -2.86
C ALA A 158 7.42 -5.02 -1.38
N HIS A 159 6.21 -4.55 -1.05
CA HIS A 159 5.88 -4.04 0.28
C HIS A 159 6.26 -5.03 1.40
N ALA A 160 6.62 -4.50 2.57
CA ALA A 160 7.03 -5.31 3.71
C ALA A 160 6.00 -6.39 4.10
N THR A 161 4.71 -6.15 3.90
CA THR A 161 3.63 -7.12 4.14
C THR A 161 3.68 -8.32 3.18
N LEU A 162 4.29 -8.19 2.02
CA LEU A 162 4.57 -9.29 1.09
C LEU A 162 5.87 -10.00 1.47
N ALA A 163 6.94 -9.22 1.63
CA ALA A 163 8.27 -9.74 1.94
C ALA A 163 8.31 -10.54 3.26
N PHE A 164 7.48 -10.19 4.24
CA PHE A 164 7.35 -10.89 5.52
C PHE A 164 7.03 -12.38 5.36
N HIS A 165 6.27 -12.75 4.32
CA HIS A 165 5.82 -14.12 4.11
C HIS A 165 6.85 -15.02 3.42
N LYS A 166 8.00 -14.49 2.95
CA LYS A 166 9.02 -15.28 2.24
C LYS A 166 9.48 -16.52 3.04
N GLY A 167 9.63 -16.39 4.36
CA GLY A 167 10.01 -17.52 5.22
C GLY A 167 8.97 -18.64 5.23
N THR A 168 7.70 -18.30 5.37
CA THR A 168 6.59 -19.27 5.32
C THR A 168 6.47 -19.92 3.94
N ILE A 169 6.61 -19.11 2.89
CA ILE A 169 6.55 -19.61 1.50
C ILE A 169 7.73 -20.53 1.19
N ALA A 170 8.91 -20.23 1.73
CA ALA A 170 10.11 -21.05 1.51
C ALA A 170 9.98 -22.47 2.09
N ALA A 171 9.08 -22.69 3.04
CA ALA A 171 8.74 -24.03 3.51
C ALA A 171 7.89 -24.84 2.49
N GLU A 172 7.20 -24.14 1.59
CA GLU A 172 6.37 -24.78 0.56
C GLU A 172 7.10 -24.95 -0.78
N THR A 173 7.85 -23.93 -1.21
CA THR A 173 8.50 -23.89 -2.53
C THR A 173 9.71 -22.98 -2.53
N ARG A 174 10.48 -23.01 -3.65
CA ARG A 174 11.62 -22.09 -3.83
C ARG A 174 11.14 -20.64 -3.89
N VAL A 175 11.91 -19.75 -3.25
CA VAL A 175 11.68 -18.29 -3.24
C VAL A 175 12.93 -17.60 -3.75
N GLU A 176 12.76 -16.66 -4.68
CA GLU A 176 13.81 -15.80 -5.20
C GLU A 176 13.39 -14.32 -5.11
N THR A 177 14.36 -13.42 -5.15
CA THR A 177 14.13 -11.98 -5.19
C THR A 177 14.96 -11.40 -6.32
N ILE A 178 14.32 -10.65 -7.20
CA ILE A 178 14.98 -9.94 -8.31
C ILE A 178 15.09 -8.45 -8.01
N ALA A 179 15.96 -7.74 -8.73
CA ALA A 179 16.02 -6.29 -8.64
C ALA A 179 14.68 -5.65 -9.06
N HIS A 180 14.44 -4.42 -8.60
CA HIS A 180 13.20 -3.72 -8.91
C HIS A 180 12.98 -3.59 -10.41
N ASN A 181 11.81 -4.07 -10.88
CA ASN A 181 11.42 -4.06 -12.30
C ASN A 181 12.43 -4.78 -13.24
N ASP A 182 13.26 -5.69 -12.73
CA ASP A 182 14.16 -6.50 -13.57
C ASP A 182 13.40 -7.61 -14.29
N LEU A 183 12.69 -7.22 -15.33
CA LEU A 183 11.84 -8.13 -16.11
C LEU A 183 12.65 -9.00 -17.07
N GLU A 184 13.93 -8.71 -17.34
CA GLU A 184 14.87 -9.60 -18.01
C GLU A 184 15.19 -10.81 -17.14
N ALA A 185 15.57 -10.58 -15.89
CA ALA A 185 15.79 -11.66 -14.92
C ALA A 185 14.52 -12.49 -14.72
N LEU A 186 13.34 -11.85 -14.61
CA LEU A 186 12.07 -12.56 -14.51
C LEU A 186 11.80 -13.45 -15.73
N GLU A 187 12.03 -12.94 -16.94
CA GLU A 187 11.83 -13.70 -18.16
C GLU A 187 12.78 -14.91 -18.22
N MET A 188 14.03 -14.75 -17.81
CA MET A 188 14.99 -15.86 -17.72
C MET A 188 14.49 -16.93 -16.76
N LEU A 189 13.97 -16.54 -15.59
CA LEU A 189 13.37 -17.48 -14.63
C LEU A 189 12.16 -18.20 -15.22
N CYS A 190 11.30 -17.52 -15.98
CA CYS A 190 10.17 -18.13 -16.67
C CYS A 190 10.61 -19.16 -17.72
N ARG A 191 11.72 -18.92 -18.42
CA ARG A 191 12.26 -19.85 -19.42
C ARG A 191 12.85 -21.13 -18.82
N THR A 192 13.43 -21.01 -17.61
CA THR A 192 14.21 -22.08 -16.97
C THR A 192 13.42 -22.86 -15.93
N ASN A 193 12.20 -22.40 -15.56
CA ASN A 193 11.35 -23.07 -14.58
C ASN A 193 9.96 -23.33 -15.17
N GLY A 194 9.41 -24.52 -14.90
CA GLY A 194 8.12 -24.96 -15.44
C GLY A 194 6.90 -24.18 -14.92
N SER A 195 7.01 -23.55 -13.74
CA SER A 195 5.97 -22.71 -13.15
C SER A 195 6.62 -21.60 -12.34
N VAL A 196 6.22 -20.37 -12.58
CA VAL A 196 6.72 -19.15 -11.88
C VAL A 196 5.54 -18.30 -11.43
N ALA A 197 5.59 -17.81 -10.19
CA ALA A 197 4.67 -16.80 -9.68
C ALA A 197 5.46 -15.55 -9.28
N PHE A 198 5.08 -14.40 -9.79
CA PHE A 198 5.70 -13.12 -9.49
C PHE A 198 4.85 -12.29 -8.54
N VAL A 199 5.49 -11.75 -7.51
CA VAL A 199 4.87 -10.96 -6.44
C VAL A 199 5.46 -9.55 -6.48
N CYS A 200 4.61 -8.56 -6.73
CA CYS A 200 4.99 -7.14 -6.85
C CYS A 200 3.89 -6.22 -6.35
N ASP A 201 4.21 -4.94 -6.16
CA ASP A 201 3.21 -3.91 -6.00
C ASP A 201 2.79 -3.37 -7.38
N GLY A 202 1.53 -3.01 -7.56
CA GLY A 202 1.08 -2.25 -8.74
C GLY A 202 1.63 -0.84 -8.69
N VAL A 203 1.46 -0.19 -7.54
CA VAL A 203 2.04 1.11 -7.19
C VAL A 203 2.85 0.94 -5.91
N TYR A 204 4.14 1.24 -5.96
CA TYR A 204 5.04 1.08 -4.83
C TYR A 204 4.91 2.22 -3.81
N SER A 205 5.06 1.88 -2.54
CA SER A 205 4.85 2.82 -1.41
C SER A 205 5.82 4.00 -1.38
N MET A 206 6.95 3.90 -2.07
CA MET A 206 7.96 4.95 -2.21
C MET A 206 7.92 5.65 -3.58
N GLY A 207 6.88 5.38 -4.36
CA GLY A 207 6.72 5.87 -5.72
C GLY A 207 7.19 4.86 -6.77
N GLY A 208 6.77 5.09 -8.01
CA GLY A 208 6.98 4.13 -9.09
C GLY A 208 5.87 3.09 -9.20
N SER A 209 5.87 2.35 -10.29
CA SER A 209 4.86 1.33 -10.58
C SER A 209 5.47 0.14 -11.32
N ALA A 210 4.79 -1.00 -11.29
CA ALA A 210 5.14 -2.15 -12.10
C ALA A 210 4.88 -1.89 -13.60
N ASP A 211 5.71 -2.44 -14.48
CA ASP A 211 5.43 -2.50 -15.93
C ASP A 211 4.43 -3.63 -16.21
N LEU A 212 3.14 -3.33 -15.98
CA LEU A 212 2.07 -4.31 -16.16
C LEU A 212 1.94 -4.79 -17.62
N ALA A 213 2.25 -3.93 -18.58
CA ALA A 213 2.18 -4.32 -19.99
C ALA A 213 3.20 -5.42 -20.31
N ARG A 214 4.42 -5.29 -19.80
CA ARG A 214 5.46 -6.31 -19.97
C ARG A 214 5.19 -7.56 -19.15
N LEU A 215 4.71 -7.43 -17.91
CA LEU A 215 4.29 -8.56 -17.08
C LEU A 215 3.18 -9.39 -17.75
N ARG A 216 2.22 -8.73 -18.38
CA ARG A 216 1.16 -9.39 -19.14
C ARG A 216 1.71 -10.18 -20.35
N ARG A 217 2.67 -9.62 -21.09
CA ARG A 217 3.35 -10.35 -22.18
C ARG A 217 4.08 -11.59 -21.67
N LEU A 218 4.75 -11.51 -20.51
CA LEU A 218 5.39 -12.67 -19.89
C LEU A 218 4.35 -13.72 -19.45
N GLN A 219 3.21 -13.27 -18.92
CA GLN A 219 2.09 -14.14 -18.56
C GLN A 219 1.55 -14.89 -19.78
N GLU A 220 1.30 -14.20 -20.89
CA GLU A 220 0.81 -14.79 -22.13
C GLU A 220 1.80 -15.81 -22.72
N ARG A 221 3.10 -15.49 -22.69
CA ARG A 221 4.13 -16.29 -23.30
C ARG A 221 4.55 -17.51 -22.48
N TYR A 222 4.63 -17.35 -21.15
CA TYR A 222 5.20 -18.37 -20.27
C TYR A 222 4.23 -18.90 -19.22
N GLY A 223 3.01 -18.39 -19.16
CA GLY A 223 2.03 -18.78 -18.15
C GLY A 223 2.36 -18.25 -16.74
N LEU A 224 3.10 -17.14 -16.65
CA LEU A 224 3.46 -16.50 -15.39
C LEU A 224 2.23 -16.24 -14.54
N PHE A 225 2.27 -16.61 -13.25
CA PHE A 225 1.24 -16.23 -12.30
C PHE A 225 1.58 -14.87 -11.69
N LEU A 226 0.63 -13.95 -11.65
CA LEU A 226 0.81 -12.60 -11.13
C LEU A 226 0.04 -12.41 -9.81
N TYR A 227 0.75 -12.03 -8.76
CA TYR A 227 0.18 -11.50 -7.54
C TYR A 227 0.58 -10.03 -7.39
N ILE A 228 -0.39 -9.13 -7.47
CA ILE A 228 -0.15 -7.68 -7.54
C ILE A 228 -0.82 -7.01 -6.34
N ASP A 229 -0.03 -6.37 -5.47
CA ASP A 229 -0.55 -5.51 -4.40
C ASP A 229 -0.80 -4.10 -4.96
N ASP A 230 -2.05 -3.76 -5.16
CA ASP A 230 -2.49 -2.46 -5.68
C ASP A 230 -3.09 -1.55 -4.59
N ALA A 231 -2.61 -1.72 -3.35
CA ALA A 231 -3.08 -0.96 -2.20
C ALA A 231 -2.96 0.57 -2.37
N HIS A 232 -2.01 1.04 -3.18
CA HIS A 232 -1.81 2.43 -3.49
C HIS A 232 -2.48 2.89 -4.80
N GLY A 233 -3.02 1.96 -5.60
CA GLY A 233 -3.63 2.26 -6.89
C GLY A 233 -5.15 2.36 -6.87
N VAL A 234 -5.81 1.59 -6.01
CA VAL A 234 -7.28 1.59 -5.90
C VAL A 234 -7.81 2.97 -5.53
N SER A 235 -8.93 3.35 -6.13
CA SER A 235 -9.65 4.62 -6.06
C SER A 235 -9.01 5.74 -6.88
N ILE A 236 -7.68 5.82 -6.99
CA ILE A 236 -7.00 6.93 -7.66
C ILE A 236 -6.83 6.72 -9.17
N PHE A 237 -6.95 5.47 -9.63
CA PHE A 237 -6.87 5.13 -11.06
C PHE A 237 -8.11 4.41 -11.56
N GLY A 238 -8.40 4.66 -12.84
CA GLY A 238 -9.45 3.99 -13.59
C GLY A 238 -10.85 4.50 -13.30
N LYS A 239 -11.77 4.15 -14.22
CA LYS A 239 -13.19 4.41 -14.05
C LYS A 239 -13.69 3.67 -12.80
N HIS A 240 -14.50 4.34 -11.99
CA HIS A 240 -14.99 3.84 -10.71
C HIS A 240 -13.87 3.45 -9.72
N GLY A 241 -12.64 3.97 -9.92
CA GLY A 241 -11.54 3.71 -9.00
C GLY A 241 -11.04 2.26 -8.98
N LYS A 242 -11.14 1.53 -10.09
CA LYS A 242 -10.75 0.12 -10.19
C LYS A 242 -9.28 -0.16 -9.80
N GLY A 243 -8.45 0.86 -9.72
CA GLY A 243 -7.05 0.75 -9.34
C GLY A 243 -6.09 0.76 -10.53
N PHE A 244 -4.80 0.88 -10.24
CA PHE A 244 -3.76 0.93 -11.26
C PHE A 244 -3.67 -0.40 -12.02
N ALA A 245 -3.63 -1.51 -11.29
CA ALA A 245 -3.51 -2.83 -11.90
C ALA A 245 -4.78 -3.21 -12.67
N ARG A 246 -5.95 -3.16 -12.02
CA ARG A 246 -7.19 -3.65 -12.62
C ARG A 246 -7.64 -2.81 -13.83
N SER A 247 -7.40 -1.49 -13.81
CA SER A 247 -7.79 -0.61 -14.92
C SER A 247 -6.99 -0.83 -16.22
N GLN A 248 -5.82 -1.46 -16.12
CA GLN A 248 -4.98 -1.81 -17.28
C GLN A 248 -5.24 -3.22 -17.81
N MET A 249 -6.18 -3.95 -17.23
CA MET A 249 -6.56 -5.30 -17.65
C MET A 249 -7.93 -5.27 -18.30
N SER A 250 -7.99 -5.60 -19.57
CA SER A 250 -9.24 -5.80 -20.31
C SER A 250 -9.86 -7.16 -19.97
N GLY A 251 -11.18 -7.18 -19.71
CA GLY A 251 -11.90 -8.41 -19.38
C GLY A 251 -11.60 -8.96 -17.98
N PRO A 252 -11.96 -10.23 -17.71
CA PRO A 252 -11.76 -10.90 -16.43
C PRO A 252 -10.27 -11.05 -16.07
N LEU A 253 -9.94 -11.13 -14.78
CA LEU A 253 -8.57 -11.37 -14.31
C LEU A 253 -7.99 -12.73 -14.75
N GLY A 254 -8.86 -13.72 -15.02
CA GLY A 254 -8.47 -15.06 -15.42
C GLY A 254 -7.88 -15.89 -14.27
N GLU A 255 -7.27 -17.02 -14.62
CA GLU A 255 -6.78 -18.01 -13.64
C GLU A 255 -5.42 -17.68 -13.04
N ARG A 256 -4.65 -16.77 -13.67
CA ARG A 256 -3.25 -16.52 -13.34
C ARG A 256 -2.98 -15.12 -12.81
N THR A 257 -4.02 -14.41 -12.36
CA THR A 257 -3.87 -13.07 -11.78
C THR A 257 -4.71 -12.95 -10.52
N ILE A 258 -4.09 -12.46 -9.47
CA ILE A 258 -4.74 -12.03 -8.22
C ILE A 258 -4.27 -10.61 -7.92
N VAL A 259 -5.20 -9.73 -7.57
CA VAL A 259 -4.90 -8.36 -7.16
C VAL A 259 -5.34 -8.17 -5.72
N ALA A 260 -4.42 -7.76 -4.84
CA ALA A 260 -4.76 -7.32 -3.48
C ALA A 260 -4.91 -5.79 -3.46
N ALA A 261 -5.76 -5.27 -2.58
CA ALA A 261 -5.97 -3.83 -2.46
C ALA A 261 -6.38 -3.40 -1.05
N SER A 262 -6.17 -2.11 -0.76
CA SER A 262 -6.52 -1.51 0.53
C SER A 262 -7.83 -0.74 0.46
N LEU A 263 -8.73 -1.01 1.40
CA LEU A 263 -9.90 -0.18 1.65
C LEU A 263 -9.61 1.00 2.60
N GLY A 264 -8.41 1.01 3.24
CA GLY A 264 -8.02 2.03 4.21
C GLY A 264 -7.18 3.19 3.65
N LYS A 265 -6.99 3.25 2.33
CA LYS A 265 -6.22 4.33 1.66
C LYS A 265 -7.15 5.21 0.81
N GLY A 266 -6.95 5.26 -0.50
CA GLY A 266 -7.78 6.05 -1.40
C GLY A 266 -9.27 5.72 -1.34
N PHE A 267 -9.63 4.51 -0.94
CA PHE A 267 -11.04 4.09 -0.79
C PHE A 267 -11.74 4.71 0.43
N GLY A 268 -10.99 5.19 1.44
CA GLY A 268 -11.53 5.98 2.56
C GLY A 268 -12.29 5.19 3.63
N ALA A 269 -12.23 3.85 3.60
CA ALA A 269 -12.86 3.00 4.61
C ALA A 269 -11.78 2.30 5.49
N SER A 270 -11.98 1.03 5.82
CA SER A 270 -11.00 0.22 6.55
C SER A 270 -11.00 -1.21 6.05
N GLY A 271 -9.84 -1.83 5.97
CA GLY A 271 -9.69 -3.22 5.57
C GLY A 271 -8.79 -3.42 4.35
N GLY A 272 -8.77 -4.66 3.88
CA GLY A 272 -8.15 -5.09 2.63
C GLY A 272 -9.09 -5.99 1.85
N LEU A 273 -8.73 -6.27 0.62
CA LEU A 273 -9.44 -7.21 -0.22
C LEU A 273 -8.49 -7.91 -1.20
N ILE A 274 -8.97 -9.02 -1.77
CA ILE A 274 -8.40 -9.63 -2.96
C ILE A 274 -9.44 -9.68 -4.07
N MET A 275 -8.99 -9.51 -5.30
CA MET A 275 -9.74 -9.66 -6.53
C MET A 275 -9.26 -10.95 -7.21
N LEU A 276 -10.17 -11.85 -7.47
CA LEU A 276 -9.94 -13.18 -8.04
C LEU A 276 -10.64 -13.29 -9.39
N GLY A 277 -10.06 -14.02 -10.32
CA GLY A 277 -10.61 -14.17 -11.67
C GLY A 277 -11.60 -15.33 -11.82
N THR A 278 -11.56 -16.35 -10.96
CA THR A 278 -12.34 -17.57 -11.14
C THR A 278 -13.05 -18.05 -9.87
N ALA A 279 -14.16 -18.79 -10.05
CA ALA A 279 -14.87 -19.42 -8.95
C ALA A 279 -13.99 -20.44 -8.20
N ARG A 280 -13.09 -21.13 -8.92
CA ARG A 280 -12.16 -22.09 -8.31
C ARG A 280 -11.16 -21.41 -7.37
N GLN A 281 -10.65 -20.23 -7.74
CA GLN A 281 -9.82 -19.43 -6.83
C GLN A 281 -10.63 -19.05 -5.59
N GLU A 282 -11.82 -18.48 -5.76
CA GLU A 282 -12.68 -18.09 -4.65
C GLU A 282 -12.95 -19.24 -3.68
N GLU A 283 -13.30 -20.42 -4.20
CA GLU A 283 -13.54 -21.63 -3.40
C GLU A 283 -12.31 -22.00 -2.54
N LEU A 284 -11.11 -22.00 -3.13
CA LEU A 284 -9.86 -22.30 -2.41
C LEU A 284 -9.58 -21.27 -1.32
N PHE A 285 -9.75 -19.99 -1.62
CA PHE A 285 -9.53 -18.93 -0.64
C PHE A 285 -10.52 -19.00 0.53
N ARG A 286 -11.81 -19.21 0.25
CA ARG A 286 -12.84 -19.29 1.31
C ARG A 286 -12.64 -20.50 2.23
N ARG A 287 -12.05 -21.58 1.74
CA ARG A 287 -11.85 -22.81 2.52
C ARG A 287 -10.48 -22.89 3.20
N PHE A 288 -9.40 -22.46 2.52
CA PHE A 288 -8.03 -22.79 2.91
C PHE A 288 -7.14 -21.58 3.19
N ALA A 289 -7.54 -20.34 2.82
CA ALA A 289 -6.78 -19.17 3.20
C ALA A 289 -6.83 -18.98 4.73
N VAL A 290 -5.68 -19.10 5.41
CA VAL A 290 -5.60 -19.10 6.88
C VAL A 290 -6.24 -17.85 7.49
N ALA A 291 -6.03 -16.68 6.88
CA ALA A 291 -6.62 -15.43 7.35
C ALA A 291 -8.12 -15.30 7.08
N HIS A 292 -8.70 -16.17 6.25
CA HIS A 292 -10.16 -16.30 6.08
C HIS A 292 -10.73 -17.36 7.02
N ALA A 293 -10.10 -18.52 7.07
CA ALA A 293 -10.63 -19.66 7.82
C ALA A 293 -10.49 -19.49 9.34
N PHE A 294 -9.49 -18.76 9.81
CA PHE A 294 -9.13 -18.64 11.24
C PHE A 294 -9.05 -17.19 11.75
N SER A 295 -9.63 -16.23 11.04
CA SER A 295 -9.67 -14.82 11.45
C SER A 295 -11.07 -14.24 11.25
N ALA A 296 -11.40 -13.22 12.05
CA ALA A 296 -12.65 -12.49 11.93
C ALA A 296 -12.74 -11.70 10.62
N SER A 297 -13.96 -11.40 10.19
CA SER A 297 -14.25 -10.47 9.10
C SER A 297 -13.89 -9.03 9.48
N LEU A 298 -14.11 -8.11 8.55
CA LEU A 298 -14.30 -6.69 8.87
C LEU A 298 -15.36 -6.55 9.96
N ASN A 299 -15.20 -5.59 10.87
CA ASN A 299 -16.26 -5.21 11.80
C ASN A 299 -17.40 -4.49 11.06
N VAL A 300 -18.58 -4.46 11.67
CA VAL A 300 -19.81 -3.91 11.05
C VAL A 300 -19.63 -2.45 10.64
N ALA A 301 -18.93 -1.63 11.45
CA ALA A 301 -18.67 -0.24 11.10
C ALA A 301 -17.81 -0.12 9.81
N ALA A 302 -16.75 -0.93 9.70
CA ALA A 302 -15.91 -0.98 8.51
C ALA A 302 -16.68 -1.46 7.27
N ILE A 303 -17.59 -2.43 7.43
CA ILE A 303 -18.45 -2.92 6.35
C ILE A 303 -19.37 -1.80 5.86
N GLY A 304 -20.05 -1.09 6.77
CA GLY A 304 -20.94 0.03 6.45
C GLY A 304 -20.21 1.18 5.77
N ALA A 305 -19.02 1.54 6.27
CA ALA A 305 -18.14 2.53 5.65
C ALA A 305 -17.74 2.11 4.22
N ALA A 306 -17.32 0.86 4.03
CA ALA A 306 -16.91 0.35 2.72
C ALA A 306 -18.06 0.31 1.71
N ARG A 307 -19.30 -0.02 2.13
CA ARG A 307 -20.50 0.07 1.27
C ARG A 307 -20.80 1.49 0.84
N ALA A 308 -20.76 2.45 1.78
CA ALA A 308 -20.99 3.85 1.47
C ALA A 308 -19.92 4.39 0.51
N SER A 309 -18.66 4.00 0.70
CA SER A 309 -17.57 4.33 -0.21
C SER A 309 -17.77 3.71 -1.60
N GLN A 310 -18.14 2.43 -1.67
CA GLN A 310 -18.44 1.76 -2.95
C GLN A 310 -19.53 2.52 -3.73
N GLN A 311 -20.59 2.95 -3.06
CA GLN A 311 -21.65 3.75 -3.69
C GLN A 311 -21.12 5.10 -4.20
N LEU A 312 -20.24 5.77 -3.42
CA LEU A 312 -19.61 7.02 -3.84
C LEU A 312 -18.77 6.82 -5.11
N HIS A 313 -18.08 5.69 -5.23
CA HIS A 313 -17.26 5.35 -6.40
C HIS A 313 -18.07 5.22 -7.71
N LEU A 314 -19.38 5.06 -7.61
CA LEU A 314 -20.29 5.01 -8.76
C LEU A 314 -20.86 6.40 -9.15
N THR A 315 -20.53 7.47 -8.42
CA THR A 315 -21.00 8.83 -8.67
C THR A 315 -19.95 9.67 -9.41
N GLU A 316 -20.37 10.84 -9.90
CA GLU A 316 -19.47 11.82 -10.54
C GLU A 316 -18.48 12.46 -9.56
N GLU A 317 -18.69 12.32 -8.26
CA GLU A 317 -17.78 12.83 -7.23
C GLU A 317 -16.39 12.18 -7.30
N LEU A 318 -16.32 10.89 -7.66
CA LEU A 318 -15.03 10.20 -7.77
C LEU A 318 -14.11 10.80 -8.86
N PRO A 319 -14.52 10.97 -10.12
CA PRO A 319 -13.67 11.58 -11.12
C PRO A 319 -13.29 13.03 -10.79
N GLU A 320 -14.14 13.79 -10.09
CA GLU A 320 -13.79 15.12 -9.58
C GLU A 320 -12.66 15.07 -8.55
N LEU A 321 -12.73 14.13 -7.59
CA LEU A 321 -11.69 13.91 -6.59
C LEU A 321 -10.37 13.42 -7.23
N GLN A 322 -10.45 12.53 -8.22
CA GLN A 322 -9.28 12.09 -8.99
C GLN A 322 -8.62 13.26 -9.73
N GLN A 323 -9.42 14.14 -10.34
CA GLN A 323 -8.91 15.33 -11.03
C GLN A 323 -8.29 16.32 -10.05
N ARG A 324 -8.93 16.55 -8.89
CA ARG A 324 -8.39 17.41 -7.83
C ARG A 324 -7.05 16.87 -7.30
N LEU A 325 -6.94 15.54 -7.09
CA LEU A 325 -5.69 14.92 -6.69
C LEU A 325 -4.58 15.19 -7.71
N ARG A 326 -4.85 15.01 -9.00
CA ARG A 326 -3.88 15.32 -10.07
C ARG A 326 -3.44 16.78 -10.05
N SER A 327 -4.39 17.72 -9.90
CA SER A 327 -4.09 19.15 -9.81
C SER A 327 -3.23 19.50 -8.61
N ARG A 328 -3.51 18.92 -7.42
CA ARG A 328 -2.70 19.13 -6.21
C ARG A 328 -1.29 18.57 -6.35
N THR A 329 -1.16 17.39 -6.95
CA THR A 329 0.14 16.78 -7.22
C THR A 329 0.96 17.62 -8.22
N ALA A 330 0.35 18.07 -9.31
CA ALA A 330 0.99 18.94 -10.29
C ALA A 330 1.41 20.30 -9.69
N LEU A 331 0.58 20.88 -8.83
CA LEU A 331 0.94 22.11 -8.12
C LEU A 331 2.18 21.88 -7.22
N PHE A 332 2.24 20.78 -6.47
CA PHE A 332 3.41 20.44 -5.68
C PHE A 332 4.66 20.30 -6.57
N ASP A 333 4.55 19.58 -7.69
CA ASP A 333 5.65 19.37 -8.65
C ASP A 333 6.18 20.67 -9.25
N SER A 334 5.35 21.70 -9.36
CA SER A 334 5.78 23.02 -9.83
C SER A 334 6.60 23.81 -8.81
N LEU A 335 6.56 23.41 -7.53
CA LEU A 335 7.21 24.10 -6.41
C LEU A 335 8.47 23.37 -5.93
N VAL A 336 8.42 22.03 -5.92
CA VAL A 336 9.49 21.19 -5.37
C VAL A 336 9.87 20.12 -6.38
N PRO A 337 11.07 20.20 -6.98
CA PRO A 337 11.55 19.16 -7.90
C PRO A 337 11.82 17.86 -7.13
N THR A 338 11.35 16.73 -7.67
CA THR A 338 11.59 15.39 -7.14
C THR A 338 11.82 14.41 -8.28
N GLU A 339 12.40 13.25 -8.02
CA GLU A 339 12.57 12.19 -9.03
C GLU A 339 11.18 11.72 -9.58
N GLN A 340 10.12 11.88 -8.81
CA GLN A 340 8.76 11.49 -9.20
C GLN A 340 7.98 12.62 -9.90
N GLN A 341 8.61 13.77 -10.21
CA GLN A 341 7.96 14.88 -10.89
C GLN A 341 7.29 14.44 -12.19
N GLY A 342 6.04 14.86 -12.38
CA GLY A 342 5.23 14.48 -13.54
C GLY A 342 4.62 13.07 -13.48
N SER A 343 4.97 12.25 -12.48
CA SER A 343 4.31 10.97 -12.25
C SER A 343 2.85 11.17 -11.85
N PRO A 344 1.91 10.36 -12.35
CA PRO A 344 0.50 10.42 -11.94
C PRO A 344 0.27 9.91 -10.51
N LEU A 345 1.29 9.32 -9.87
CA LEU A 345 1.20 8.81 -8.50
C LEU A 345 1.29 9.97 -7.50
N PRO A 346 0.46 10.00 -6.46
CA PRO A 346 0.46 11.08 -5.47
C PRO A 346 1.48 10.85 -4.34
N ILE A 347 2.62 10.27 -4.64
CA ILE A 347 3.70 9.99 -3.70
C ILE A 347 4.93 10.73 -4.17
N ARG A 348 5.51 11.55 -3.29
CA ARG A 348 6.72 12.31 -3.56
C ARG A 348 7.76 12.07 -2.48
N THR A 349 9.01 11.98 -2.90
CA THR A 349 10.17 11.88 -2.00
C THR A 349 11.15 13.00 -2.31
N VAL A 350 11.46 13.79 -1.30
CA VAL A 350 12.52 14.82 -1.37
C VAL A 350 13.75 14.22 -0.74
N GLU A 351 14.72 13.82 -1.57
CA GLU A 351 15.97 13.21 -1.10
C GLU A 351 16.86 14.26 -0.42
N ILE A 352 17.44 13.90 0.72
CA ILE A 352 18.35 14.72 1.51
C ILE A 352 19.72 14.04 1.64
N GLY A 353 19.73 12.70 1.66
CA GLY A 353 20.92 11.86 1.73
C GLY A 353 21.18 11.34 3.14
N ASP A 354 21.63 12.18 4.05
CA ASP A 354 21.94 11.81 5.43
C ASP A 354 20.70 11.61 6.30
N GLU A 355 20.67 10.55 7.07
CA GLU A 355 19.52 10.14 7.88
C GLU A 355 19.18 11.14 8.99
N MET A 356 20.18 11.62 9.72
CA MET A 356 19.97 12.58 10.81
C MET A 356 19.52 13.94 10.29
N THR A 357 20.06 14.35 9.15
CA THR A 357 19.68 15.58 8.44
C THR A 357 18.22 15.49 7.96
N ALA A 358 17.81 14.34 7.43
CA ALA A 358 16.41 14.11 7.00
C ALA A 358 15.44 14.14 8.18
N ILE A 359 15.81 13.56 9.32
CA ILE A 359 15.04 13.64 10.58
C ILE A 359 14.93 15.09 11.05
N GLY A 360 16.04 15.85 11.03
CA GLY A 360 16.04 17.27 11.37
C GLY A 360 15.18 18.13 10.44
N ALA A 361 15.19 17.82 9.14
CA ALA A 361 14.32 18.47 8.15
C ALA A 361 12.83 18.22 8.41
N ALA A 362 12.46 16.97 8.69
CA ALA A 362 11.08 16.63 9.04
C ALA A 362 10.63 17.38 10.32
N ARG A 363 11.51 17.49 11.32
CA ARG A 363 11.25 18.27 12.54
C ARG A 363 11.04 19.75 12.22
N ALA A 364 11.92 20.34 11.42
CA ALA A 364 11.81 21.75 11.02
C ALA A 364 10.51 22.04 10.26
N LEU A 365 10.02 21.10 9.43
CA LEU A 365 8.72 21.21 8.76
C LEU A 365 7.55 21.09 9.77
N LEU A 366 7.65 20.16 10.72
CA LEU A 366 6.65 20.03 11.78
C LEU A 366 6.55 21.32 12.58
N ASP A 367 7.67 21.99 12.88
CA ASP A 367 7.72 23.28 13.57
C ASP A 367 7.07 24.40 12.76
N ARG A 368 7.06 24.30 11.43
CA ARG A 368 6.37 25.22 10.51
C ARG A 368 4.91 24.83 10.25
N GLY A 369 4.40 23.81 10.93
CA GLY A 369 3.00 23.38 10.83
C GLY A 369 2.71 22.34 9.73
N PHE A 370 3.74 21.68 9.19
CA PHE A 370 3.57 20.62 8.16
C PHE A 370 4.12 19.28 8.66
N TYR A 371 3.25 18.29 8.76
CA TYR A 371 3.67 16.93 9.14
C TYR A 371 4.03 16.13 7.89
N THR A 372 5.31 15.74 7.78
CA THR A 372 5.88 14.92 6.72
C THR A 372 6.59 13.72 7.33
N SER A 373 6.78 12.64 6.57
CA SER A 373 7.47 11.44 7.05
C SER A 373 8.95 11.51 6.72
N ALA A 374 9.82 11.53 7.73
CA ALA A 374 11.22 11.21 7.53
C ALA A 374 11.34 9.74 7.08
N ILE A 375 12.03 9.51 5.97
CA ILE A 375 12.33 8.17 5.47
C ILE A 375 13.83 7.95 5.48
N PHE A 376 14.23 6.79 5.99
CA PHE A 376 15.62 6.37 6.13
C PHE A 376 15.72 4.85 6.06
N PHE A 377 16.91 4.30 6.12
CA PHE A 377 17.07 2.84 6.13
C PHE A 377 16.26 2.19 7.27
N PRO A 378 15.52 1.10 7.04
CA PRO A 378 15.54 0.23 5.85
C PRO A 378 14.49 0.56 4.77
N THR A 379 13.74 1.64 4.92
CA THR A 379 12.69 2.03 3.96
C THR A 379 13.29 2.44 2.61
N VAL A 380 14.42 3.14 2.67
CA VAL A 380 15.28 3.49 1.53
C VAL A 380 16.70 2.98 1.75
N ALA A 381 17.53 2.97 0.73
CA ALA A 381 18.94 2.63 0.86
C ALA A 381 19.67 3.63 1.77
N ARG A 382 20.77 3.21 2.41
CA ARG A 382 21.62 4.11 3.21
C ARG A 382 22.14 5.25 2.34
N GLY A 383 22.21 6.45 2.91
CA GLY A 383 22.62 7.66 2.21
C GLY A 383 21.57 8.19 1.22
N ARG A 384 20.34 7.64 1.20
CA ARG A 384 19.20 8.12 0.42
C ARG A 384 18.01 8.51 1.29
N ALA A 385 18.28 8.91 2.53
CA ALA A 385 17.25 9.38 3.44
C ALA A 385 16.63 10.69 2.93
N GLY A 386 15.40 10.96 3.35
CA GLY A 386 14.69 12.15 2.91
C GLY A 386 13.30 12.28 3.53
N LEU A 387 12.45 13.04 2.86
CA LEU A 387 11.07 13.29 3.25
C LEU A 387 10.14 12.59 2.27
N ARG A 388 9.22 11.78 2.79
CA ARG A 388 8.10 11.24 2.00
C ARG A 388 6.83 12.00 2.34
N LEU A 389 6.11 12.38 1.31
CA LEU A 389 4.85 13.10 1.45
C LEU A 389 3.83 12.66 0.39
N CYS A 390 2.56 12.84 0.74
CA CYS A 390 1.43 12.47 -0.10
C CYS A 390 0.49 13.68 -0.24
N PRO A 391 0.57 14.45 -1.33
CA PRO A 391 -0.52 15.34 -1.72
C PRO A 391 -1.84 14.58 -1.82
N THR A 392 -2.93 15.17 -1.36
CA THR A 392 -4.27 14.58 -1.43
C THR A 392 -5.27 15.55 -2.06
N ALA A 393 -6.37 15.03 -2.56
CA ALA A 393 -7.48 15.86 -3.05
C ALA A 393 -8.09 16.77 -1.95
N GLY A 394 -7.89 16.41 -0.67
CA GLY A 394 -8.38 17.17 0.47
C GLY A 394 -7.48 18.34 0.91
N HIS A 395 -6.24 18.46 0.39
CA HIS A 395 -5.41 19.63 0.65
C HIS A 395 -5.89 20.85 -0.14
N SER A 396 -5.85 22.03 0.49
CA SER A 396 -6.02 23.29 -0.22
C SER A 396 -4.80 23.62 -1.09
N GLU A 397 -4.93 24.56 -2.01
CA GLU A 397 -3.77 25.07 -2.75
C GLU A 397 -2.78 25.79 -1.85
N ASP A 398 -3.29 26.51 -0.85
CA ASP A 398 -2.46 27.23 0.12
C ASP A 398 -1.64 26.27 0.98
N ASP A 399 -2.21 25.11 1.39
CA ASP A 399 -1.45 24.08 2.08
C ASP A 399 -0.28 23.54 1.22
N ILE A 400 -0.54 23.29 -0.06
CA ILE A 400 0.49 22.80 -1.00
C ILE A 400 1.56 23.87 -1.22
N ARG A 401 1.18 25.12 -1.42
CA ARG A 401 2.11 26.25 -1.60
C ARG A 401 2.93 26.48 -0.33
N GLY A 402 2.26 26.51 0.83
CA GLY A 402 2.92 26.67 2.12
C GLY A 402 3.95 25.57 2.39
N LEU A 403 3.60 24.30 2.14
CA LEU A 403 4.55 23.20 2.24
C LEU A 403 5.72 23.35 1.26
N GLY A 404 5.46 23.73 0.00
CA GLY A 404 6.50 23.90 -1.01
C GLY A 404 7.53 24.96 -0.60
N ILE A 405 7.07 26.12 -0.09
CA ILE A 405 7.93 27.18 0.43
C ILE A 405 8.73 26.68 1.65
N ALA A 406 8.05 26.03 2.60
CA ALA A 406 8.70 25.52 3.80
C ALA A 406 9.81 24.48 3.47
N ILE A 407 9.59 23.60 2.49
CA ILE A 407 10.62 22.65 2.03
C ILE A 407 11.82 23.38 1.42
N GLN A 408 11.58 24.36 0.53
CA GLN A 408 12.66 25.14 -0.08
C GLN A 408 13.52 25.86 0.96
N ASP A 409 12.90 26.44 1.98
CA ASP A 409 13.60 27.15 3.05
C ASP A 409 14.42 26.20 3.92
N VAL A 410 13.84 25.04 4.30
CA VAL A 410 14.57 23.98 5.04
C VAL A 410 15.78 23.46 4.24
N LEU A 411 15.64 23.25 2.93
CA LEU A 411 16.73 22.79 2.08
C LEU A 411 17.85 23.85 1.98
N LYS A 412 17.50 25.15 1.91
CA LYS A 412 18.51 26.24 1.95
C LYS A 412 19.24 26.27 3.30
N GLU A 413 18.54 26.11 4.41
CA GLU A 413 19.13 26.07 5.76
C GLU A 413 20.10 24.88 5.91
N ILE A 414 19.79 23.73 5.33
CA ILE A 414 20.66 22.55 5.32
C ILE A 414 21.92 22.83 4.47
N SER A 415 21.75 23.42 3.29
CA SER A 415 22.86 23.69 2.36
C SER A 415 23.82 24.79 2.86
N ALA A 416 23.40 25.61 3.82
CA ALA A 416 24.20 26.69 4.43
C ALA A 416 25.03 26.23 5.64
N ARG A 417 24.84 25.02 6.12
CA ARG A 417 25.58 24.36 7.21
C ARG A 417 26.75 23.54 6.70
#